data_6e26ec62298efff5fbfa90b0b8f7d88a
#
_entry.id   6e26ec62298efff5fbfa90b0b8f7d88a
#
_cell.length_a   1.000
_cell.length_b   1.000
_cell.length_c   1.000
_cell.angle_alpha   90.00
_cell.angle_beta   90.00
_cell.angle_gamma   90.00
#
_symmetry.space_group_name_H-M   'P 1'
#
loop_
_entity.id
_entity.type
_entity.pdbx_description
1 polymer ?
#
loop_
_entity_poly.entity_id
_entity_poly.type
_entity_poly.pdbx_seq_one_letter_code
_entity_poly.pdbx_strand_id
1 'polypeptide(L)'
;AVKSDRVYGLLTHPTAPCLPAVLAVAEYKKSSSGKDFLLAYNLGIEVETKIAEAISPRHYQQGFHATGTCGVYASATAASKLADFPIEKILTCLSIAGSQAAGLRENFGTMTKPFHAGKAAEAGINALELTELGWTASANILEAPRGFFQAHGGSYEPDSILNVLGNPWTFNNPGVSIKPHPSGSLTHPAMTALSDLIN
;
A
#
# COMPACT_ATOMS: atom_id res chain seq x y z
N ALA A 1 -0.35 -1.99 11.11
CA ALA A 1 -1.25 -0.87 10.79
C ALA A 1 -0.52 0.45 11.00
N VAL A 2 -0.73 1.41 10.11
CA VAL A 2 -0.13 2.76 10.24
C VAL A 2 -0.88 3.53 11.33
N LYS A 3 -0.13 4.18 12.21
CA LYS A 3 -0.71 5.12 13.17
C LYS A 3 -1.11 6.39 12.41
N SER A 4 -2.24 6.98 12.75
CA SER A 4 -2.61 8.30 12.29
C SER A 4 -3.21 9.07 13.46
N ASP A 5 -3.23 10.40 13.40
CA ASP A 5 -3.86 11.26 14.40
C ASP A 5 -5.39 11.13 14.39
N ARG A 6 -5.93 10.38 13.46
CA ARG A 6 -7.36 10.05 13.41
C ARG A 6 -7.68 8.91 14.37
N VAL A 7 -8.84 8.98 15.02
CA VAL A 7 -9.30 8.11 16.13
C VAL A 7 -9.15 6.59 15.84
N TYR A 8 -9.11 6.18 14.57
CA TYR A 8 -9.06 4.78 14.18
C TYR A 8 -7.77 4.37 13.44
N GLY A 9 -6.81 5.28 13.29
CA GLY A 9 -5.62 5.05 12.49
C GLY A 9 -5.93 4.86 10.99
N LEU A 10 -4.90 4.70 10.21
CA LEU A 10 -5.03 4.34 8.80
C LEU A 10 -5.28 2.84 8.69
N LEU A 11 -6.44 2.45 8.16
CA LEU A 11 -6.92 1.06 8.15
C LEU A 11 -6.32 0.26 6.97
N THR A 12 -5.00 0.27 6.86
CA THR A 12 -4.25 -0.53 5.87
C THR A 12 -3.18 -1.40 6.54
N HIS A 13 -2.69 -2.39 5.79
CA HIS A 13 -1.61 -3.29 6.19
C HIS A 13 -0.48 -3.19 5.13
N PRO A 14 0.30 -2.11 5.12
CA PRO A 14 1.12 -1.75 3.95
C PRO A 14 2.23 -2.77 3.66
N THR A 15 2.77 -3.45 4.67
CA THR A 15 3.77 -4.52 4.47
C THR A 15 3.22 -5.69 3.66
N ALA A 16 1.93 -6.01 3.80
CA ALA A 16 1.36 -7.23 3.22
C ALA A 16 1.39 -7.25 1.68
N PRO A 17 1.05 -6.19 0.95
CA PRO A 17 1.27 -6.12 -0.50
C PRO A 17 2.70 -5.73 -0.90
N CYS A 18 3.36 -4.84 -0.15
CA CYS A 18 4.63 -4.25 -0.53
C CYS A 18 5.80 -5.24 -0.43
N LEU A 19 5.95 -5.91 0.72
CA LEU A 19 7.11 -6.78 0.98
C LEU A 19 7.21 -7.96 0.00
N PRO A 20 6.16 -8.75 -0.28
CA PRO A 20 6.28 -9.86 -1.21
C PRO A 20 6.60 -9.40 -2.63
N ALA A 21 6.08 -8.25 -3.07
CA ALA A 21 6.38 -7.70 -4.38
C ALA A 21 7.86 -7.30 -4.51
N VAL A 22 8.39 -6.53 -3.57
CA VAL A 22 9.80 -6.12 -3.61
C VAL A 22 10.75 -7.31 -3.46
N LEU A 23 10.38 -8.32 -2.66
CA LEU A 23 11.17 -9.54 -2.51
C LEU A 23 11.24 -10.34 -3.83
N ALA A 24 10.11 -10.52 -4.50
CA ALA A 24 10.05 -11.21 -5.78
C ALA A 24 10.93 -10.52 -6.85
N VAL A 25 10.89 -9.20 -6.93
CA VAL A 25 11.75 -8.43 -7.85
C VAL A 25 13.23 -8.57 -7.48
N ALA A 26 13.57 -8.52 -6.19
CA ALA A 26 14.95 -8.66 -5.71
C ALA A 26 15.52 -10.05 -6.07
N GLU A 27 14.74 -11.11 -5.86
CA GLU A 27 15.12 -12.49 -6.21
C GLU A 27 15.28 -12.68 -7.73
N TYR A 28 14.36 -12.11 -8.50
CA TYR A 28 14.40 -12.19 -9.96
C TYR A 28 15.61 -11.44 -10.55
N LYS A 29 15.84 -10.21 -10.11
CA LYS A 29 16.93 -9.37 -10.68
C LYS A 29 18.32 -9.73 -10.16
N LYS A 30 18.46 -10.37 -9.01
CA LYS A 30 19.72 -10.87 -8.40
C LYS A 30 20.84 -9.81 -8.21
N SER A 31 20.56 -8.54 -8.46
CA SER A 31 21.56 -7.45 -8.46
C SER A 31 21.32 -6.37 -7.42
N SER A 32 20.27 -6.52 -6.59
CA SER A 32 19.89 -5.50 -5.62
C SER A 32 20.67 -5.66 -4.32
N SER A 33 21.16 -4.53 -3.78
CA SER A 33 21.71 -4.51 -2.43
C SER A 33 20.60 -4.51 -1.38
N GLY A 34 20.93 -4.91 -0.14
CA GLY A 34 20.01 -4.78 0.99
C GLY A 34 19.57 -3.33 1.23
N LYS A 35 20.43 -2.34 0.92
CA LYS A 35 20.11 -0.91 1.00
C LYS A 35 19.05 -0.51 -0.04
N ASP A 36 19.20 -0.96 -1.28
CA ASP A 36 18.24 -0.69 -2.35
C ASP A 36 16.89 -1.33 -2.06
N PHE A 37 16.91 -2.57 -1.55
CA PHE A 37 15.71 -3.28 -1.10
C PHE A 37 14.97 -2.50 -0.01
N LEU A 38 15.66 -2.08 1.05
CA LEU A 38 15.06 -1.32 2.13
C LEU A 38 14.53 0.05 1.65
N LEU A 39 15.23 0.72 0.75
CA LEU A 39 14.77 1.98 0.18
C LEU A 39 13.49 1.78 -0.64
N ALA A 40 13.44 0.77 -1.50
CA ALA A 40 12.27 0.45 -2.31
C ALA A 40 11.06 0.09 -1.43
N TYR A 41 11.28 -0.73 -0.39
CA TYR A 41 10.25 -1.08 0.59
C TYR A 41 9.71 0.16 1.32
N ASN A 42 10.60 1.03 1.82
CA ASN A 42 10.18 2.26 2.52
C ASN A 42 9.38 3.19 1.59
N LEU A 43 9.80 3.36 0.33
CA LEU A 43 9.07 4.15 -0.66
C LEU A 43 7.68 3.58 -0.93
N GLY A 44 7.56 2.27 -1.08
CA GLY A 44 6.27 1.62 -1.29
C GLY A 44 5.30 1.87 -0.13
N ILE A 45 5.77 1.72 1.12
CA ILE A 45 4.98 2.03 2.32
C ILE A 45 4.57 3.51 2.35
N GLU A 46 5.50 4.41 2.07
CA GLU A 46 5.25 5.86 2.06
C GLU A 46 4.16 6.23 1.07
N VAL A 47 4.27 5.77 -0.18
CA VAL A 47 3.30 6.09 -1.24
C VAL A 47 1.92 5.52 -0.92
N GLU A 48 1.83 4.27 -0.50
CA GLU A 48 0.54 3.67 -0.11
C GLU A 48 -0.13 4.46 1.01
N THR A 49 0.62 4.78 2.06
CA THR A 49 0.05 5.43 3.24
C THR A 49 -0.43 6.85 2.93
N LYS A 50 0.31 7.60 2.12
CA LYS A 50 -0.11 8.95 1.70
C LYS A 50 -1.34 8.91 0.79
N ILE A 51 -1.41 7.97 -0.15
CA ILE A 51 -2.59 7.75 -1.00
C ILE A 51 -3.80 7.37 -0.14
N ALA A 52 -3.64 6.42 0.78
CA ALA A 52 -4.73 5.98 1.64
C ALA A 52 -5.20 7.10 2.59
N GLU A 53 -4.28 7.92 3.10
CA GLU A 53 -4.61 9.07 3.95
C GLU A 53 -5.43 10.11 3.19
N ALA A 54 -5.08 10.39 1.95
CA ALA A 54 -5.76 11.38 1.11
C ALA A 54 -7.25 11.07 0.89
N ILE A 55 -7.64 9.80 0.88
CA ILE A 55 -9.04 9.36 0.65
C ILE A 55 -9.73 8.83 1.91
N SER A 56 -9.02 8.75 3.04
CA SER A 56 -9.59 8.31 4.32
C SER A 56 -10.45 9.41 4.96
N PRO A 57 -11.52 9.08 5.72
CA PRO A 57 -12.05 7.73 5.97
C PRO A 57 -13.06 7.25 4.91
N ARG A 58 -13.41 8.10 3.93
CA ARG A 58 -14.47 7.87 2.95
C ARG A 58 -14.33 6.54 2.20
N HIS A 59 -13.13 6.28 1.70
CA HIS A 59 -12.80 5.05 1.00
C HIS A 59 -13.18 3.78 1.80
N TYR A 60 -12.78 3.74 3.06
CA TYR A 60 -13.09 2.62 3.94
C TYR A 60 -14.58 2.52 4.27
N GLN A 61 -15.26 3.66 4.47
CA GLN A 61 -16.69 3.73 4.75
C GLN A 61 -17.54 3.26 3.55
N GLN A 62 -17.08 3.49 2.34
CA GLN A 62 -17.71 3.01 1.10
C GLN A 62 -17.57 1.50 0.88
N GLY A 63 -16.87 0.79 1.75
CA GLY A 63 -16.76 -0.66 1.69
C GLY A 63 -15.49 -1.20 1.03
N PHE A 64 -14.52 -0.36 0.69
CA PHE A 64 -13.26 -0.80 0.13
C PHE A 64 -12.28 -1.30 1.20
N HIS A 65 -11.49 -2.31 0.86
CA HIS A 65 -10.38 -2.80 1.67
C HIS A 65 -9.09 -2.10 1.26
N ALA A 66 -8.68 -1.08 2.01
CA ALA A 66 -7.52 -0.23 1.68
C ALA A 66 -6.22 -1.03 1.40
N THR A 67 -5.99 -2.14 2.10
CA THR A 67 -4.85 -3.03 1.83
C THR A 67 -4.86 -3.60 0.41
N GLY A 68 -6.04 -3.88 -0.15
CA GLY A 68 -6.17 -4.39 -1.52
C GLY A 68 -6.12 -3.28 -2.57
N THR A 69 -6.75 -2.14 -2.29
CA THR A 69 -6.91 -1.06 -3.26
C THR A 69 -5.70 -0.10 -3.27
N CYS A 70 -5.26 0.39 -2.11
CA CYS A 70 -4.08 1.26 -2.03
C CYS A 70 -2.77 0.47 -2.12
N GLY A 71 -2.79 -0.80 -1.69
CA GLY A 71 -1.62 -1.68 -1.71
C GLY A 71 -1.04 -1.96 -3.11
N VAL A 72 -1.83 -1.79 -4.18
CA VAL A 72 -1.29 -1.88 -5.54
C VAL A 72 -0.24 -0.81 -5.82
N TYR A 73 -0.40 0.38 -5.21
CA TYR A 73 0.58 1.46 -5.33
C TYR A 73 1.84 1.20 -4.51
N ALA A 74 1.72 0.54 -3.34
CA ALA A 74 2.88 0.11 -2.57
C ALA A 74 3.74 -0.87 -3.37
N SER A 75 3.12 -1.91 -3.91
CA SER A 75 3.82 -2.95 -4.67
C SER A 75 4.42 -2.40 -5.97
N ALA A 76 3.68 -1.59 -6.73
CA ALA A 76 4.18 -0.98 -7.96
C ALA A 76 5.33 0.01 -7.70
N THR A 77 5.23 0.85 -6.66
CA THR A 77 6.30 1.77 -6.28
C THR A 77 7.58 1.02 -5.89
N ALA A 78 7.46 0.03 -5.00
CA ALA A 78 8.61 -0.73 -4.55
C ALA A 78 9.26 -1.53 -5.69
N ALA A 79 8.44 -2.18 -6.53
CA ALA A 79 8.91 -2.94 -7.68
C ALA A 79 9.62 -2.04 -8.70
N SER A 80 9.01 -0.93 -9.10
CA SER A 80 9.57 0.00 -10.09
C SER A 80 10.83 0.71 -9.57
N LYS A 81 10.89 1.04 -8.27
CA LYS A 81 12.09 1.60 -7.65
C LYS A 81 13.25 0.61 -7.65
N LEU A 82 13.00 -0.64 -7.27
CA LEU A 82 14.03 -1.67 -7.26
C LEU A 82 14.47 -2.07 -8.68
N ALA A 83 13.59 -1.90 -9.66
CA ALA A 83 13.88 -2.07 -11.08
C ALA A 83 14.66 -0.89 -11.70
N ASP A 84 14.89 0.17 -10.92
CA ASP A 84 15.56 1.41 -11.34
C ASP A 84 14.88 2.08 -12.55
N PHE A 85 13.55 2.13 -12.53
CA PHE A 85 12.79 2.77 -13.60
C PHE A 85 12.96 4.29 -13.59
N PRO A 86 13.06 4.92 -14.76
CA PRO A 86 12.93 6.37 -14.86
C PRO A 86 11.49 6.81 -14.51
N ILE A 87 11.33 8.10 -14.20
CA ILE A 87 10.07 8.64 -13.67
C ILE A 87 8.86 8.35 -14.58
N GLU A 88 9.02 8.44 -15.89
CA GLU A 88 7.96 8.19 -16.88
C GLU A 88 7.47 6.74 -16.82
N LYS A 89 8.37 5.79 -16.61
CA LYS A 89 8.03 4.37 -16.43
C LYS A 89 7.39 4.13 -15.06
N ILE A 90 7.83 4.82 -14.01
CA ILE A 90 7.18 4.75 -12.68
C ILE A 90 5.73 5.20 -12.79
N LEU A 91 5.46 6.34 -13.44
CA LEU A 91 4.09 6.84 -13.66
C LEU A 91 3.23 5.84 -14.43
N THR A 92 3.77 5.24 -15.49
CA THR A 92 3.08 4.19 -16.25
C THR A 92 2.77 2.98 -15.37
N CYS A 93 3.75 2.52 -14.60
CA CYS A 93 3.60 1.38 -13.68
C CYS A 93 2.51 1.63 -12.63
N LEU A 94 2.52 2.80 -11.98
CA LEU A 94 1.51 3.19 -11.02
C LEU A 94 0.10 3.24 -11.65
N SER A 95 0.00 3.72 -12.88
CA SER A 95 -1.27 3.78 -13.59
C SER A 95 -1.85 2.41 -13.94
N ILE A 96 -1.00 1.51 -14.42
CA ILE A 96 -1.41 0.12 -14.70
C ILE A 96 -1.82 -0.59 -13.40
N ALA A 97 -1.06 -0.41 -12.32
CA ALA A 97 -1.39 -0.96 -11.01
C ALA A 97 -2.72 -0.43 -10.47
N GLY A 98 -2.94 0.90 -10.57
CA GLY A 98 -4.18 1.55 -10.14
C GLY A 98 -5.43 1.03 -10.84
N SER A 99 -5.31 0.61 -12.09
CA SER A 99 -6.42 -0.01 -12.85
C SER A 99 -6.75 -1.44 -12.36
N GLN A 100 -5.91 -2.04 -11.53
CA GLN A 100 -6.12 -3.36 -10.92
C GLN A 100 -6.55 -3.27 -9.44
N ALA A 101 -6.74 -2.06 -8.91
CA ALA A 101 -7.10 -1.83 -7.51
C ALA A 101 -8.48 -2.42 -7.20
N ALA A 102 -8.53 -3.41 -6.29
CA ALA A 102 -9.76 -4.11 -5.94
C ALA A 102 -9.73 -4.64 -4.49
N GLY A 103 -10.91 -4.92 -3.96
CA GLY A 103 -11.10 -5.53 -2.65
C GLY A 103 -12.26 -4.93 -1.88
N LEU A 104 -13.20 -5.78 -1.45
CA LEU A 104 -14.40 -5.38 -0.73
C LEU A 104 -14.36 -5.88 0.72
N ARG A 105 -14.71 -5.02 1.66
CA ARG A 105 -14.76 -5.31 3.09
C ARG A 105 -15.80 -6.36 3.46
N GLU A 106 -16.80 -6.58 2.62
CA GLU A 106 -17.81 -7.61 2.83
C GLU A 106 -17.18 -9.02 2.94
N ASN A 107 -16.00 -9.20 2.36
CA ASN A 107 -15.21 -10.43 2.50
C ASN A 107 -14.41 -10.54 3.80
N PHE A 108 -14.55 -9.61 4.74
CA PHE A 108 -13.85 -9.75 6.02
C PHE A 108 -14.37 -10.94 6.82
N GLY A 109 -13.45 -11.68 7.44
CA GLY A 109 -13.76 -12.95 8.10
C GLY A 109 -13.69 -14.17 7.20
N THR A 110 -13.48 -14.01 5.89
CA THR A 110 -13.29 -15.11 4.94
C THR A 110 -11.85 -15.20 4.45
N MET A 111 -11.52 -16.29 3.75
CA MET A 111 -10.22 -16.49 3.09
C MET A 111 -9.94 -15.46 1.98
N THR A 112 -10.98 -14.79 1.46
CA THR A 112 -10.86 -13.76 0.43
C THR A 112 -10.18 -12.49 0.97
N LYS A 113 -10.26 -12.19 2.26
CA LYS A 113 -9.59 -11.02 2.83
C LYS A 113 -8.06 -11.05 2.66
N PRO A 114 -7.32 -12.09 3.06
CA PRO A 114 -5.87 -12.17 2.78
C PRO A 114 -5.55 -12.27 1.29
N PHE A 115 -6.42 -12.84 0.47
CA PHE A 115 -6.29 -12.86 -0.99
C PHE A 115 -6.18 -11.44 -1.57
N HIS A 116 -6.89 -10.44 -1.04
CA HIS A 116 -6.77 -9.04 -1.51
C HIS A 116 -5.33 -8.51 -1.41
N ALA A 117 -4.61 -8.84 -0.32
CA ALA A 117 -3.22 -8.40 -0.16
C ALA A 117 -2.29 -9.07 -1.18
N GLY A 118 -2.47 -10.38 -1.41
CA GLY A 118 -1.72 -11.12 -2.44
C GLY A 118 -1.98 -10.59 -3.84
N LYS A 119 -3.25 -10.29 -4.17
CA LYS A 119 -3.61 -9.70 -5.47
C LYS A 119 -3.04 -8.29 -5.64
N ALA A 120 -2.96 -7.49 -4.59
CA ALA A 120 -2.33 -6.18 -4.66
C ALA A 120 -0.81 -6.29 -4.90
N ALA A 121 -0.15 -7.28 -4.31
CA ALA A 121 1.26 -7.56 -4.59
C ALA A 121 1.48 -7.99 -6.06
N GLU A 122 0.68 -8.94 -6.53
CA GLU A 122 0.69 -9.42 -7.93
C GLU A 122 0.42 -8.28 -8.91
N ALA A 123 -0.55 -7.39 -8.61
CA ALA A 123 -0.88 -6.25 -9.47
C ALA A 123 0.31 -5.32 -9.70
N GLY A 124 1.13 -5.09 -8.66
CA GLY A 124 2.36 -4.29 -8.80
C GLY A 124 3.40 -4.96 -9.71
N ILE A 125 3.58 -6.28 -9.60
CA ILE A 125 4.49 -7.04 -10.46
C ILE A 125 3.98 -7.06 -11.91
N ASN A 126 2.69 -7.34 -12.13
CA ASN A 126 2.10 -7.29 -13.47
C ASN A 126 2.27 -5.90 -14.11
N ALA A 127 2.09 -4.84 -13.32
CA ALA A 127 2.28 -3.48 -13.81
C ALA A 127 3.75 -3.20 -14.18
N LEU A 128 4.71 -3.71 -13.41
CA LEU A 128 6.14 -3.65 -13.73
C LEU A 128 6.42 -4.31 -15.07
N GLU A 129 6.01 -5.57 -15.24
CA GLU A 129 6.25 -6.36 -16.45
C GLU A 129 5.61 -5.73 -17.69
N LEU A 130 4.35 -5.30 -17.58
CA LEU A 130 3.66 -4.62 -18.70
C LEU A 130 4.36 -3.31 -19.08
N THR A 131 4.88 -2.57 -18.10
CA THR A 131 5.66 -1.36 -18.35
C THR A 131 6.99 -1.67 -19.04
N GLU A 132 7.67 -2.76 -18.67
CA GLU A 132 8.89 -3.22 -19.35
C GLU A 132 8.60 -3.59 -20.81
N LEU A 133 7.44 -4.17 -21.09
CA LEU A 133 6.97 -4.50 -22.43
C LEU A 133 6.50 -3.28 -23.25
N GLY A 134 6.55 -2.07 -22.70
CA GLY A 134 6.22 -0.84 -23.42
C GLY A 134 4.73 -0.49 -23.44
N TRP A 135 3.94 -1.01 -22.52
CA TRP A 135 2.55 -0.60 -22.37
C TRP A 135 2.46 0.86 -21.99
N THR A 136 1.40 1.52 -22.44
CA THR A 136 1.12 2.92 -22.16
C THR A 136 -0.04 3.07 -21.18
N ALA A 137 -0.03 4.14 -20.39
CA ALA A 137 -1.07 4.44 -19.41
C ALA A 137 -1.18 5.96 -19.20
N SER A 138 -2.23 6.38 -18.47
CA SER A 138 -2.41 7.79 -18.10
C SER A 138 -1.34 8.25 -17.11
N ALA A 139 -0.75 9.42 -17.32
CA ALA A 139 0.25 9.96 -16.40
C ALA A 139 -0.35 10.47 -15.06
N ASN A 140 -1.66 10.72 -15.01
CA ASN A 140 -2.36 11.33 -13.87
C ASN A 140 -3.50 10.45 -13.34
N ILE A 141 -3.22 9.16 -13.21
CA ILE A 141 -4.19 8.15 -12.75
C ILE A 141 -4.79 8.46 -11.38
N LEU A 142 -4.06 9.13 -10.50
CA LEU A 142 -4.50 9.42 -9.15
C LEU A 142 -5.53 10.56 -9.11
N GLU A 143 -5.17 11.73 -9.63
CA GLU A 143 -5.88 12.99 -9.44
C GLU A 143 -6.85 13.37 -10.58
N ALA A 144 -6.80 12.67 -11.70
CA ALA A 144 -7.68 12.96 -12.84
C ALA A 144 -9.17 12.84 -12.46
N PRO A 145 -10.11 13.54 -13.14
CA PRO A 145 -11.54 13.50 -12.81
C PRO A 145 -12.17 12.11 -12.84
N ARG A 146 -11.58 11.15 -13.53
CA ARG A 146 -11.96 9.74 -13.56
C ARG A 146 -10.84 8.85 -13.00
N GLY A 147 -9.94 9.43 -12.21
CA GLY A 147 -8.81 8.76 -11.59
C GLY A 147 -9.17 8.07 -10.28
N PHE A 148 -8.15 7.48 -9.67
CA PHE A 148 -8.30 6.65 -8.48
C PHE A 148 -8.94 7.39 -7.31
N PHE A 149 -8.53 8.62 -7.03
CA PHE A 149 -9.05 9.38 -5.90
C PHE A 149 -10.55 9.65 -6.03
N GLN A 150 -10.99 10.03 -7.23
CA GLN A 150 -12.42 10.24 -7.47
C GLN A 150 -13.20 8.93 -7.44
N ALA A 151 -12.70 7.88 -8.08
CA ALA A 151 -13.39 6.59 -8.17
C ALA A 151 -13.49 5.89 -6.80
N HIS A 152 -12.46 5.96 -5.97
CA HIS A 152 -12.35 5.22 -4.72
C HIS A 152 -12.56 6.07 -3.45
N GLY A 153 -12.55 7.39 -3.56
CA GLY A 153 -12.72 8.31 -2.43
C GLY A 153 -13.84 9.33 -2.61
N GLY A 154 -14.38 9.48 -3.82
CA GLY A 154 -15.30 10.56 -4.17
C GLY A 154 -14.67 11.95 -4.17
N SER A 155 -13.56 12.11 -3.48
CA SER A 155 -12.67 13.27 -3.42
C SER A 155 -11.39 12.87 -2.67
N TYR A 156 -10.42 13.78 -2.57
CA TYR A 156 -9.19 13.54 -1.81
C TYR A 156 -8.69 14.82 -1.14
N GLU A 157 -7.78 14.65 -0.17
CA GLU A 157 -7.13 15.75 0.56
C GLU A 157 -5.70 15.93 0.00
N PRO A 158 -5.45 16.90 -0.89
CA PRO A 158 -4.13 17.07 -1.52
C PRO A 158 -3.00 17.28 -0.51
N ASP A 159 -3.27 17.96 0.60
CA ASP A 159 -2.30 18.27 1.66
C ASP A 159 -1.79 17.03 2.39
N SER A 160 -2.48 15.89 2.25
CA SER A 160 -2.01 14.60 2.76
C SER A 160 -0.85 14.03 1.94
N ILE A 161 -0.60 14.58 0.74
CA ILE A 161 0.46 14.15 -0.18
C ILE A 161 1.44 15.28 -0.46
N LEU A 162 0.92 16.44 -0.87
CA LEU A 162 1.74 17.57 -1.29
C LEU A 162 2.53 18.12 -0.09
N ASN A 163 3.83 18.34 -0.31
CA ASN A 163 4.78 18.89 0.67
C ASN A 163 5.05 18.01 1.91
N VAL A 164 4.42 16.82 2.01
CA VAL A 164 4.60 15.92 3.16
C VAL A 164 5.16 14.55 2.77
N LEU A 165 5.26 14.23 1.49
CA LEU A 165 5.84 12.97 1.03
C LEU A 165 7.31 12.88 1.46
N GLY A 166 7.66 11.89 2.28
CA GLY A 166 9.01 11.70 2.81
C GLY A 166 9.45 12.71 3.87
N ASN A 167 8.59 13.64 4.30
CA ASN A 167 8.95 14.66 5.29
C ASN A 167 7.82 14.96 6.29
N PRO A 168 7.76 14.28 7.45
CA PRO A 168 8.58 13.12 7.78
C PRO A 168 8.13 11.85 7.06
N TRP A 169 9.02 10.88 6.91
CA TRP A 169 8.66 9.55 6.46
C TRP A 169 7.61 8.93 7.38
N THR A 170 6.64 8.21 6.82
CA THR A 170 5.59 7.53 7.60
C THR A 170 6.15 6.57 8.64
N PHE A 171 7.28 5.90 8.39
CA PHE A 171 7.94 5.06 9.39
C PHE A 171 8.45 5.84 10.60
N ASN A 172 8.83 7.11 10.43
CA ASN A 172 9.28 7.98 11.51
C ASN A 172 8.10 8.61 12.26
N ASN A 173 7.13 9.13 11.51
CA ASN A 173 5.94 9.79 12.07
C ASN A 173 4.76 9.67 11.07
N PRO A 174 3.63 9.09 11.47
CA PRO A 174 3.23 8.60 12.81
C PRO A 174 3.76 7.21 13.18
N GLY A 175 4.51 6.56 12.31
CA GLY A 175 5.07 5.23 12.51
C GLY A 175 4.12 4.10 12.11
N VAL A 176 4.64 2.88 12.15
CA VAL A 176 3.93 1.65 11.83
C VAL A 176 3.79 0.78 13.08
N SER A 177 2.59 0.29 13.35
CA SER A 177 2.36 -0.61 14.48
C SER A 177 2.66 -2.06 14.09
N ILE A 178 3.51 -2.71 14.86
CA ILE A 178 3.77 -4.15 14.75
C ILE A 178 2.75 -4.88 15.62
N LYS A 179 2.12 -5.91 15.07
CA LYS A 179 1.18 -6.76 15.82
C LYS A 179 1.93 -7.85 16.59
N PRO A 180 1.82 -7.90 17.93
CA PRO A 180 2.45 -8.97 18.71
C PRO A 180 1.69 -10.31 18.61
N HIS A 181 0.43 -10.29 18.20
CA HIS A 181 -0.40 -11.50 18.06
C HIS A 181 -0.89 -11.63 16.61
N PRO A 182 -1.05 -12.85 16.07
CA PRO A 182 -1.50 -13.10 14.69
C PRO A 182 -3.01 -12.93 14.52
N SER A 183 -3.55 -11.79 14.97
CA SER A 183 -4.99 -11.49 14.99
C SER A 183 -5.30 -10.03 14.70
N GLY A 184 -6.56 -9.65 14.71
CA GLY A 184 -6.98 -8.25 14.64
C GLY A 184 -6.49 -7.45 15.85
N SER A 185 -5.97 -6.24 15.63
CA SER A 185 -5.38 -5.43 16.72
C SER A 185 -6.34 -5.13 17.87
N LEU A 186 -7.64 -5.14 17.64
CA LEU A 186 -8.66 -4.94 18.68
C LEU A 186 -8.71 -6.08 19.72
N THR A 187 -8.20 -7.27 19.39
CA THR A 187 -8.12 -8.41 20.31
C THR A 187 -6.85 -8.44 21.15
N HIS A 188 -5.82 -7.67 20.75
CA HIS A 188 -4.50 -7.72 21.40
C HIS A 188 -4.53 -7.34 22.89
N PRO A 189 -5.26 -6.29 23.33
CA PRO A 189 -5.30 -5.96 24.77
C PRO A 189 -5.84 -7.11 25.63
N ALA A 190 -6.91 -7.77 25.18
CA ALA A 190 -7.48 -8.91 25.89
C ALA A 190 -6.52 -10.13 25.91
N MET A 191 -5.85 -10.39 24.79
CA MET A 191 -4.87 -11.49 24.69
C MET A 191 -3.66 -11.24 25.58
N THR A 192 -3.15 -10.00 25.62
CA THR A 192 -2.03 -9.63 26.48
C THR A 192 -2.42 -9.76 27.95
N ALA A 193 -3.56 -9.17 28.34
CA ALA A 193 -4.04 -9.27 29.72
C ALA A 193 -4.25 -10.73 30.20
N LEU A 194 -4.79 -11.58 29.32
CA LEU A 194 -4.93 -13.00 29.64
C LEU A 194 -3.57 -13.70 29.81
N SER A 195 -2.61 -13.39 28.94
CA SER A 195 -1.24 -13.95 29.04
C SER A 195 -0.57 -13.54 30.35
N ASP A 196 -0.72 -12.27 30.76
CA ASP A 196 -0.15 -11.74 32.01
C ASP A 196 -0.80 -12.36 33.27
N LEU A 197 -2.06 -12.80 33.18
CA LEU A 197 -2.75 -13.47 34.27
C LEU A 197 -2.38 -14.96 34.42
N ILE A 198 -1.87 -15.58 33.35
CA ILE A 198 -1.49 -17.01 33.35
C ILE A 198 -0.02 -17.21 33.76
N ASN A 199 0.81 -16.17 33.56
CA ASN A 199 2.25 -16.19 33.94
C ASN A 199 2.47 -15.61 35.32
#